data_4e8716853d534555f28eaf651b76cd35
#
_entry.id   4e8716853d534555f28eaf651b76cd35
#
_cell.length_a   1.000
_cell.length_b   1.000
_cell.length_c   1.000
_cell.angle_alpha   90.00
_cell.angle_beta   90.00
_cell.angle_gamma   90.00
#
_symmetry.space_group_name_H-M   'P 1'
#
loop_
_entity.id
_entity.type
_entity.pdbx_description
1 polymer ?
#
loop_
_entity_poly.entity_id
_entity_poly.type
_entity_poly.pdbx_seq_one_letter_code
_entity_poly.pdbx_strand_id
1 'polypeptide(L)'
;MFCAGAAGLMGAAGGGAGRLEPMAAAVTYAESQVPPFLFDLDGTLIDSVYQHVIAWRAALSRLGIDLSVWRIHRRIGMSGGLFVSALLRETGRTLSEADIALLQRAHQQEYLAQADSVRPLPGAADLLAALTERKVAWAIATSGYRATAHHALAMLGLPGDAPMVTRDMVAHAKPDPDLFLAAAGLLGVEPRHAFVVGDSVWDLLAARRAAAIGIGVMSGGYGREELERAGAYRVYADPADLLARAYEVGVRGLGLPV
;
A
#
# COMPACT_ATOMS: atom_id res chain seq x y z
N MET A 1 -20.76 67.05 3.02
CA MET A 1 -20.50 67.02 4.48
C MET A 1 -20.29 65.54 4.82
N PHE A 2 -19.04 65.15 5.19
CA PHE A 2 -18.57 63.97 5.90
C PHE A 2 -19.10 62.62 5.46
N CYS A 3 -18.26 61.72 4.96
CA CYS A 3 -17.00 61.00 5.40
C CYS A 3 -17.26 59.59 5.90
N ALA A 4 -16.35 58.75 5.51
CA ALA A 4 -15.91 57.44 6.03
C ALA A 4 -16.68 56.23 5.44
N GLY A 5 -16.14 55.26 4.75
CA GLY A 5 -14.78 54.66 4.82
C GLY A 5 -14.83 53.40 5.65
N ALA A 6 -15.04 52.21 5.00
CA ALA A 6 -14.75 50.96 5.66
C ALA A 6 -14.17 49.97 4.62
N ALA A 7 -12.90 49.67 4.76
CA ALA A 7 -12.17 48.70 4.02
C ALA A 7 -12.57 47.28 4.47
N GLY A 8 -12.96 46.43 3.50
CA GLY A 8 -13.18 45.00 3.73
C GLY A 8 -11.89 44.24 3.64
N LEU A 9 -11.54 43.50 4.68
CA LEU A 9 -10.45 42.56 4.74
C LEU A 9 -10.82 41.28 3.97
N MET A 10 -10.11 41.04 2.88
CA MET A 10 -10.06 39.70 2.24
C MET A 10 -9.19 38.79 3.10
N GLY A 11 -9.81 37.85 3.76
CA GLY A 11 -9.14 36.74 4.41
C GLY A 11 -8.77 35.65 3.37
N ALA A 12 -7.50 35.58 3.02
CA ALA A 12 -6.98 34.45 2.25
C ALA A 12 -6.93 33.23 3.16
N ALA A 13 -7.77 32.23 2.86
CA ALA A 13 -7.66 30.89 3.44
C ALA A 13 -6.46 30.18 2.79
N GLY A 14 -5.29 30.25 3.42
CA GLY A 14 -4.14 29.46 3.11
C GLY A 14 -4.38 28.03 3.54
N GLY A 15 -4.62 27.12 2.60
CA GLY A 15 -4.57 25.68 2.81
C GLY A 15 -3.15 25.28 3.18
N GLY A 16 -2.89 25.09 4.46
CA GLY A 16 -1.64 24.56 4.95
C GLY A 16 -1.51 23.10 4.60
N ALA A 17 -0.71 22.78 3.58
CA ALA A 17 -0.16 21.44 3.43
C ALA A 17 0.67 21.17 4.68
N GLY A 18 0.16 20.36 5.59
CA GLY A 18 0.86 19.94 6.80
C GLY A 18 2.16 19.25 6.38
N ARG A 19 3.29 19.88 6.70
CA ARG A 19 4.58 19.21 6.64
C ARG A 19 4.53 18.05 7.63
N LEU A 20 4.65 16.83 7.12
CA LEU A 20 4.91 15.66 7.96
C LEU A 20 6.29 15.89 8.61
N GLU A 21 6.31 16.09 9.92
CA GLU A 21 7.55 16.15 10.68
C GLU A 21 8.23 14.77 10.60
N PRO A 22 9.56 14.70 10.39
CA PRO A 22 10.27 13.43 10.37
C PRO A 22 10.19 12.77 11.76
N MET A 23 9.65 11.58 11.81
CA MET A 23 9.50 10.80 13.04
C MET A 23 10.85 10.38 13.60
N ALA A 24 11.03 10.49 14.91
CA ALA A 24 12.26 10.32 15.68
C ALA A 24 12.82 8.87 15.78
N ALA A 25 12.48 7.97 14.87
CA ALA A 25 13.03 6.61 14.80
C ALA A 25 13.27 6.10 13.37
N ALA A 26 13.17 6.94 12.34
CA ALA A 26 13.52 6.52 10.99
C ALA A 26 15.04 6.42 10.88
N VAL A 27 15.56 5.20 10.71
CA VAL A 27 16.95 4.97 10.30
C VAL A 27 17.17 5.68 8.97
N THR A 28 18.08 6.66 8.92
CA THR A 28 18.34 7.37 7.67
C THR A 28 19.19 6.50 6.74
N TYR A 29 18.94 6.58 5.43
CA TYR A 29 19.69 5.82 4.40
C TYR A 29 21.22 6.01 4.49
N ALA A 30 21.70 7.14 5.03
CA ALA A 30 23.12 7.42 5.22
C ALA A 30 23.82 6.44 6.18
N GLU A 31 23.09 5.73 7.04
CA GLU A 31 23.64 4.77 8.00
C GLU A 31 23.66 3.33 7.45
N SER A 32 22.86 3.04 6.43
CA SER A 32 22.78 1.73 5.78
C SER A 32 23.31 1.79 4.35
N GLN A 33 24.21 0.90 3.97
CA GLN A 33 24.62 0.71 2.57
C GLN A 33 23.62 -0.13 1.76
N VAL A 34 22.50 -0.54 2.40
CA VAL A 34 21.43 -1.33 1.80
C VAL A 34 20.28 -0.41 1.41
N PRO A 35 19.74 -0.54 0.20
CA PRO A 35 18.56 0.21 -0.21
C PRO A 35 17.37 0.02 0.75
N PRO A 36 16.62 1.08 1.09
CA PRO A 36 15.42 0.98 1.91
C PRO A 36 14.31 0.19 1.21
N PHE A 37 13.41 -0.36 2.01
CA PHE A 37 12.27 -1.15 1.53
C PHE A 37 10.95 -0.41 1.73
N LEU A 38 10.14 -0.35 0.69
CA LEU A 38 8.78 0.19 0.71
C LEU A 38 7.82 -0.99 0.47
N PHE A 39 7.14 -1.43 1.51
CA PHE A 39 6.26 -2.59 1.44
C PHE A 39 4.83 -2.21 1.15
N ASP A 40 4.17 -2.89 0.22
CA ASP A 40 2.73 -3.00 0.28
C ASP A 40 2.30 -3.79 1.51
N LEU A 41 1.00 -3.80 1.82
CA LEU A 41 0.46 -4.43 3.01
C LEU A 41 -0.34 -5.69 2.69
N ASP A 42 -1.44 -5.53 1.95
CA ASP A 42 -2.44 -6.57 1.69
C ASP A 42 -1.95 -7.55 0.61
N GLY A 43 -1.72 -8.81 0.96
CA GLY A 43 -1.09 -9.80 0.07
C GLY A 43 0.43 -9.79 0.09
N THR A 44 1.03 -8.78 0.71
CA THR A 44 2.50 -8.62 0.80
C THR A 44 3.03 -8.92 2.21
N LEU A 45 2.42 -8.36 3.24
CA LEU A 45 2.75 -8.61 4.64
C LEU A 45 1.62 -9.31 5.39
N ILE A 46 0.39 -9.12 4.94
CA ILE A 46 -0.84 -9.67 5.52
C ILE A 46 -1.58 -10.50 4.49
N ASP A 47 -2.02 -11.69 4.88
CA ASP A 47 -2.88 -12.57 4.08
C ASP A 47 -4.33 -12.08 4.16
N SER A 48 -4.68 -11.14 3.28
CA SER A 48 -5.95 -10.41 3.28
C SER A 48 -6.59 -10.26 1.89
N VAL A 49 -5.89 -10.65 0.81
CA VAL A 49 -6.36 -10.44 -0.57
C VAL A 49 -7.72 -11.08 -0.81
N TYR A 50 -7.91 -12.32 -0.39
CA TYR A 50 -9.15 -13.04 -0.63
C TYR A 50 -10.30 -12.55 0.27
N GLN A 51 -10.02 -12.05 1.46
CA GLN A 51 -11.00 -11.35 2.30
C GLN A 51 -11.50 -10.08 1.61
N HIS A 52 -10.60 -9.31 1.00
CA HIS A 52 -10.98 -8.17 0.16
C HIS A 52 -11.83 -8.59 -1.05
N VAL A 53 -11.48 -9.69 -1.72
CA VAL A 53 -12.25 -10.23 -2.86
C VAL A 53 -13.68 -10.58 -2.45
N ILE A 54 -13.84 -11.29 -1.33
CA ILE A 54 -15.15 -11.68 -0.79
C ILE A 54 -15.96 -10.45 -0.37
N ALA A 55 -15.31 -9.50 0.32
CA ALA A 55 -15.94 -8.26 0.75
C ALA A 55 -16.43 -7.41 -0.45
N TRP A 56 -15.62 -7.28 -1.50
CA TRP A 56 -16.03 -6.60 -2.73
C TRP A 56 -17.18 -7.32 -3.43
N ARG A 57 -17.14 -8.65 -3.52
CA ARG A 57 -18.22 -9.43 -4.09
C ARG A 57 -19.54 -9.19 -3.35
N ALA A 58 -19.51 -9.24 -2.02
CA ALA A 58 -20.68 -8.98 -1.19
C ALA A 58 -21.21 -7.54 -1.37
N ALA A 59 -20.31 -6.53 -1.36
CA ALA A 59 -20.66 -5.14 -1.59
C ALA A 59 -21.34 -4.91 -2.96
N LEU A 60 -20.76 -5.47 -4.03
CA LEU A 60 -21.29 -5.38 -5.39
C LEU A 60 -22.67 -6.03 -5.53
N SER A 61 -22.87 -7.19 -4.89
CA SER A 61 -24.16 -7.89 -4.90
C SER A 61 -25.29 -7.06 -4.29
N ARG A 62 -25.00 -6.17 -3.32
CA ARG A 62 -25.99 -5.24 -2.75
C ARG A 62 -26.57 -4.25 -3.77
N LEU A 63 -25.82 -3.94 -4.83
CA LEU A 63 -26.27 -3.09 -5.95
C LEU A 63 -26.69 -3.91 -7.18
N GLY A 64 -26.89 -5.22 -7.03
CA GLY A 64 -27.27 -6.10 -8.13
C GLY A 64 -26.18 -6.22 -9.21
N ILE A 65 -24.91 -6.04 -8.82
CA ILE A 65 -23.76 -6.20 -9.71
C ILE A 65 -23.15 -7.58 -9.42
N ASP A 66 -23.33 -8.50 -10.35
CA ASP A 66 -22.68 -9.82 -10.29
C ASP A 66 -21.40 -9.81 -11.10
N LEU A 67 -20.29 -10.12 -10.46
CA LEU A 67 -18.96 -10.16 -11.06
C LEU A 67 -18.21 -11.41 -10.61
N SER A 68 -17.56 -12.07 -11.56
CA SER A 68 -16.76 -13.25 -11.26
C SER A 68 -15.65 -12.93 -10.28
N VAL A 69 -15.42 -13.80 -9.30
CA VAL A 69 -14.43 -13.64 -8.22
C VAL A 69 -13.03 -13.36 -8.77
N TRP A 70 -12.62 -14.06 -9.85
CA TRP A 70 -11.31 -13.84 -10.46
C TRP A 70 -11.15 -12.43 -11.05
N ARG A 71 -12.23 -11.82 -11.55
CA ARG A 71 -12.20 -10.45 -12.08
C ARG A 71 -12.02 -9.43 -10.95
N ILE A 72 -12.64 -9.68 -9.80
CA ILE A 72 -12.45 -8.88 -8.59
C ILE A 72 -11.00 -9.02 -8.13
N HIS A 73 -10.49 -10.24 -7.99
CA HIS A 73 -9.13 -10.53 -7.56
C HIS A 73 -8.09 -9.76 -8.39
N ARG A 74 -8.21 -9.78 -9.72
CA ARG A 74 -7.26 -9.07 -10.63
C ARG A 74 -7.21 -7.55 -10.45
N ARG A 75 -8.05 -6.98 -9.60
CA ARG A 75 -8.11 -5.53 -9.31
C ARG A 75 -7.78 -5.20 -7.86
N ILE A 76 -7.58 -6.22 -7.01
CA ILE A 76 -7.08 -5.99 -5.65
C ILE A 76 -5.68 -5.36 -5.76
N GLY A 77 -5.35 -4.48 -4.82
CA GLY A 77 -4.13 -3.64 -4.88
C GLY A 77 -4.34 -2.27 -5.52
N MET A 78 -5.38 -2.09 -6.37
CA MET A 78 -5.80 -0.76 -6.81
C MET A 78 -6.50 0.01 -5.69
N SER A 79 -6.53 1.35 -5.80
CA SER A 79 -7.42 2.14 -4.93
C SER A 79 -8.88 1.79 -5.18
N GLY A 80 -9.72 1.86 -4.13
CA GLY A 80 -11.14 1.56 -4.25
C GLY A 80 -11.88 2.40 -5.30
N GLY A 81 -11.48 3.64 -5.52
CA GLY A 81 -12.04 4.49 -6.57
C GLY A 81 -11.68 4.02 -7.99
N LEU A 82 -10.42 3.66 -8.22
CA LEU A 82 -9.98 3.10 -9.51
C LEU A 82 -10.57 1.71 -9.75
N PHE A 83 -10.67 0.89 -8.70
CA PHE A 83 -11.36 -0.39 -8.75
C PHE A 83 -12.79 -0.23 -9.26
N VAL A 84 -13.59 0.64 -8.64
CA VAL A 84 -14.98 0.91 -9.04
C VAL A 84 -15.04 1.46 -10.47
N SER A 85 -14.16 2.41 -10.83
CA SER A 85 -14.13 2.98 -12.18
C SER A 85 -13.79 1.94 -13.26
N ALA A 86 -12.87 1.02 -12.99
CA ALA A 86 -12.53 -0.08 -13.89
C ALA A 86 -13.71 -1.05 -14.05
N LEU A 87 -14.39 -1.36 -12.96
CA LEU A 87 -15.57 -2.21 -12.93
C LEU A 87 -16.71 -1.61 -13.76
N LEU A 88 -16.99 -0.32 -13.61
CA LEU A 88 -18.05 0.37 -14.34
C LEU A 88 -17.81 0.32 -15.84
N ARG A 89 -16.57 0.56 -16.28
CA ARG A 89 -16.20 0.44 -17.70
C ARG A 89 -16.43 -0.96 -18.26
N GLU A 90 -16.15 -1.98 -17.46
CA GLU A 90 -16.27 -3.38 -17.88
C GLU A 90 -17.71 -3.85 -17.94
N THR A 91 -18.55 -3.40 -17.00
CA THR A 91 -19.96 -3.80 -16.91
C THR A 91 -20.90 -2.90 -17.73
N GLY A 92 -20.37 -1.80 -18.30
CA GLY A 92 -21.19 -0.80 -18.99
C GLY A 92 -22.19 -0.06 -18.11
N ARG A 93 -22.03 -0.14 -16.78
CA ARG A 93 -22.90 0.54 -15.81
C ARG A 93 -22.34 1.91 -15.44
N THR A 94 -23.24 2.83 -15.14
CA THR A 94 -22.92 4.11 -14.49
C THR A 94 -23.45 4.05 -13.07
N LEU A 95 -22.63 4.48 -12.11
CA LEU A 95 -23.02 4.63 -10.71
C LEU A 95 -22.94 6.09 -10.32
N SER A 96 -23.85 6.53 -9.47
CA SER A 96 -23.77 7.84 -8.85
C SER A 96 -22.62 7.89 -7.82
N GLU A 97 -22.18 9.07 -7.45
CA GLU A 97 -21.18 9.24 -6.36
C GLU A 97 -21.70 8.63 -5.04
N ALA A 98 -23.02 8.70 -4.79
CA ALA A 98 -23.64 8.10 -3.63
C ALA A 98 -23.54 6.56 -3.66
N ASP A 99 -23.72 5.93 -4.82
CA ASP A 99 -23.57 4.47 -4.97
C ASP A 99 -22.11 4.04 -4.80
N ILE A 100 -21.16 4.82 -5.33
CA ILE A 100 -19.71 4.58 -5.14
C ILE A 100 -19.36 4.63 -3.66
N ALA A 101 -19.83 5.66 -2.94
CA ALA A 101 -19.61 5.78 -1.51
C ALA A 101 -20.29 4.65 -0.72
N LEU A 102 -21.48 4.19 -1.15
CA LEU A 102 -22.16 3.05 -0.56
C LEU A 102 -21.36 1.76 -0.75
N LEU A 103 -20.84 1.51 -1.95
CA LEU A 103 -19.97 0.35 -2.23
C LEU A 103 -18.71 0.33 -1.37
N GLN A 104 -18.04 1.46 -1.23
CA GLN A 104 -16.83 1.56 -0.41
C GLN A 104 -17.13 1.28 1.07
N ARG A 105 -18.23 1.83 1.60
CA ARG A 105 -18.66 1.54 2.98
C ARG A 105 -19.06 0.08 3.15
N ALA A 106 -19.79 -0.47 2.21
CA ALA A 106 -20.20 -1.87 2.25
C ALA A 106 -18.98 -2.80 2.21
N HIS A 107 -18.01 -2.55 1.31
CA HIS A 107 -16.76 -3.29 1.26
C HIS A 107 -16.02 -3.24 2.62
N GLN A 108 -15.89 -2.05 3.21
CA GLN A 108 -15.23 -1.89 4.52
C GLN A 108 -15.95 -2.70 5.61
N GLN A 109 -17.28 -2.67 5.65
CA GLN A 109 -18.08 -3.45 6.62
C GLN A 109 -17.87 -4.97 6.43
N GLU A 110 -17.95 -5.45 5.19
CA GLU A 110 -17.75 -6.86 4.87
C GLU A 110 -16.32 -7.35 5.15
N TYR A 111 -15.34 -6.50 4.92
CA TYR A 111 -13.95 -6.81 5.25
C TYR A 111 -13.73 -6.90 6.76
N LEU A 112 -14.21 -5.92 7.52
CA LEU A 112 -14.11 -5.93 8.98
C LEU A 112 -14.82 -7.13 9.62
N ALA A 113 -15.92 -7.59 9.03
CA ALA A 113 -16.59 -8.81 9.49
C ALA A 113 -15.74 -10.09 9.33
N GLN A 114 -14.68 -10.03 8.53
CA GLN A 114 -13.74 -11.14 8.30
C GLN A 114 -12.38 -10.91 8.93
N ALA A 115 -12.19 -9.81 9.68
CA ALA A 115 -10.90 -9.42 10.25
C ALA A 115 -10.25 -10.52 11.11
N ASP A 116 -11.07 -11.31 11.83
CA ASP A 116 -10.60 -12.42 12.65
C ASP A 116 -9.96 -13.57 11.84
N SER A 117 -10.18 -13.62 10.52
CA SER A 117 -9.57 -14.61 9.62
C SER A 117 -8.24 -14.16 9.02
N VAL A 118 -7.94 -12.87 9.11
CA VAL A 118 -6.72 -12.28 8.56
C VAL A 118 -5.53 -12.60 9.45
N ARG A 119 -4.39 -12.91 8.84
CA ARG A 119 -3.14 -13.27 9.55
C ARG A 119 -1.95 -12.62 8.85
N PRO A 120 -0.83 -12.40 9.54
CA PRO A 120 0.43 -12.12 8.89
C PRO A 120 0.83 -13.24 7.93
N LEU A 121 1.40 -12.89 6.79
CA LEU A 121 2.02 -13.86 5.90
C LEU A 121 3.28 -14.48 6.55
N PRO A 122 3.64 -15.70 6.17
CA PRO A 122 4.84 -16.37 6.69
C PRO A 122 6.07 -15.46 6.57
N GLY A 123 6.81 -15.30 7.66
CA GLY A 123 8.04 -14.50 7.72
C GLY A 123 7.87 -12.98 7.64
N ALA A 124 6.65 -12.43 7.53
CA ALA A 124 6.44 -10.99 7.40
C ALA A 124 6.97 -10.20 8.61
N ALA A 125 6.59 -10.62 9.83
CA ALA A 125 7.08 -9.98 11.06
C ALA A 125 8.60 -10.17 11.22
N ASP A 126 9.12 -11.37 10.93
CA ASP A 126 10.54 -11.68 11.02
C ASP A 126 11.37 -10.86 10.04
N LEU A 127 10.88 -10.66 8.82
CA LEU A 127 11.52 -9.83 7.80
C LEU A 127 11.65 -8.38 8.28
N LEU A 128 10.56 -7.78 8.78
CA LEU A 128 10.58 -6.41 9.29
C LEU A 128 11.46 -6.26 10.52
N ALA A 129 11.43 -7.22 11.45
CA ALA A 129 12.32 -7.26 12.61
C ALA A 129 13.80 -7.34 12.19
N ALA A 130 14.12 -8.23 11.26
CA ALA A 130 15.46 -8.43 10.77
C ALA A 130 16.02 -7.19 10.02
N LEU A 131 15.19 -6.49 9.24
CA LEU A 131 15.56 -5.22 8.61
C LEU A 131 15.82 -4.14 9.68
N THR A 132 14.98 -4.07 10.70
CA THR A 132 15.12 -3.12 11.82
C THR A 132 16.41 -3.35 12.60
N GLU A 133 16.69 -4.59 12.98
CA GLU A 133 17.93 -4.96 13.68
C GLU A 133 19.18 -4.56 12.91
N ARG A 134 19.12 -4.65 11.57
CA ARG A 134 20.23 -4.26 10.68
C ARG A 134 20.24 -2.80 10.29
N LYS A 135 19.37 -2.01 10.87
CA LYS A 135 19.21 -0.58 10.56
C LYS A 135 18.95 -0.33 9.07
N VAL A 136 18.28 -1.26 8.38
CA VAL A 136 17.76 -1.05 7.03
C VAL A 136 16.43 -0.34 7.14
N ALA A 137 16.33 0.85 6.56
CA ALA A 137 15.11 1.63 6.61
C ALA A 137 13.99 0.94 5.83
N TRP A 138 12.76 0.98 6.36
CA TRP A 138 11.57 0.47 5.69
C TRP A 138 10.33 1.28 6.05
N ALA A 139 9.33 1.27 5.17
CA ALA A 139 8.02 1.85 5.40
C ALA A 139 6.94 1.01 4.71
N ILE A 140 5.71 1.10 5.21
CA ILE A 140 4.52 0.49 4.60
C ILE A 140 3.81 1.53 3.72
N ALA A 141 3.33 1.11 2.55
CA ALA A 141 2.62 1.95 1.58
C ALA A 141 1.40 1.21 1.03
N THR A 142 0.23 1.38 1.66
CA THR A 142 -0.98 0.63 1.34
C THR A 142 -2.06 1.46 0.62
N SER A 143 -2.79 0.83 -0.30
CA SER A 143 -4.02 1.37 -0.89
C SER A 143 -5.22 1.30 0.07
N GLY A 144 -5.06 0.70 1.25
CA GLY A 144 -6.03 0.68 2.33
C GLY A 144 -6.10 2.01 3.10
N TYR A 145 -7.18 2.21 3.83
CA TYR A 145 -7.36 3.38 4.69
C TYR A 145 -6.72 3.15 6.06
N ARG A 146 -6.32 4.23 6.72
CA ARG A 146 -5.69 4.20 8.04
C ARG A 146 -6.47 3.38 9.07
N ALA A 147 -7.79 3.51 9.07
CA ALA A 147 -8.67 2.80 10.01
C ALA A 147 -8.56 1.25 9.94
N THR A 148 -8.32 0.70 8.74
CA THR A 148 -8.14 -0.74 8.54
C THR A 148 -6.68 -1.17 8.67
N ALA A 149 -5.73 -0.35 8.22
CA ALA A 149 -4.31 -0.65 8.23
C ALA A 149 -3.71 -0.72 9.66
N HIS A 150 -4.22 0.07 10.61
CA HIS A 150 -3.76 0.00 12.01
C HIS A 150 -3.93 -1.37 12.66
N HIS A 151 -4.98 -2.10 12.31
CA HIS A 151 -5.18 -3.45 12.82
C HIS A 151 -4.09 -4.41 12.34
N ALA A 152 -3.65 -4.24 11.09
CA ALA A 152 -2.56 -5.02 10.52
C ALA A 152 -1.21 -4.77 11.21
N LEU A 153 -0.92 -3.52 11.64
CA LEU A 153 0.29 -3.22 12.40
C LEU A 153 0.35 -4.02 13.71
N ALA A 154 -0.76 -4.09 14.43
CA ALA A 154 -0.83 -4.86 15.68
C ALA A 154 -0.60 -6.37 15.44
N MET A 155 -1.15 -6.93 14.36
CA MET A 155 -0.92 -8.32 13.97
C MET A 155 0.54 -8.62 13.62
N LEU A 156 1.26 -7.63 13.04
CA LEU A 156 2.69 -7.73 12.74
C LEU A 156 3.58 -7.47 13.95
N GLY A 157 3.01 -7.18 15.13
CA GLY A 157 3.77 -6.82 16.33
C GLY A 157 4.44 -5.45 16.23
N LEU A 158 3.99 -4.58 15.32
CA LEU A 158 4.56 -3.28 15.08
C LEU A 158 3.94 -2.21 16.01
N PRO A 159 4.70 -1.18 16.40
CA PRO A 159 4.16 -0.04 17.13
C PRO A 159 3.16 0.74 16.27
N GLY A 160 2.20 1.40 16.89
CA GLY A 160 1.15 2.15 16.20
C GLY A 160 1.66 3.36 15.40
N ASP A 161 2.90 3.77 15.63
CA ASP A 161 3.62 4.83 14.93
C ASP A 161 4.66 4.31 13.91
N ALA A 162 4.61 3.02 13.58
CA ALA A 162 5.45 2.45 12.52
C ALA A 162 5.29 3.26 11.21
N PRO A 163 6.38 3.46 10.44
CA PRO A 163 6.35 4.30 9.26
C PRO A 163 5.40 3.71 8.20
N MET A 164 4.25 4.39 8.01
CA MET A 164 3.18 3.93 7.13
C MET A 164 2.52 5.09 6.39
N VAL A 165 2.32 4.90 5.09
CA VAL A 165 1.51 5.76 4.22
C VAL A 165 0.26 4.99 3.79
N THR A 166 -0.90 5.62 3.93
CA THR A 166 -2.21 5.04 3.61
C THR A 166 -2.92 5.83 2.53
N ARG A 167 -3.99 5.27 1.95
CA ARG A 167 -4.77 5.87 0.85
C ARG A 167 -5.23 7.31 1.14
N ASP A 168 -5.60 7.60 2.36
CA ASP A 168 -6.10 8.90 2.78
C ASP A 168 -5.01 9.98 2.92
N MET A 169 -3.74 9.61 2.78
CA MET A 169 -2.60 10.54 2.86
C MET A 169 -2.10 11.01 1.48
N VAL A 170 -2.63 10.48 0.39
CA VAL A 170 -2.17 10.76 -0.97
C VAL A 170 -3.32 11.10 -1.92
N ALA A 171 -3.03 11.83 -3.00
CA ALA A 171 -4.03 12.18 -4.00
C ALA A 171 -4.46 10.95 -4.82
N HIS A 172 -3.49 10.15 -5.26
CA HIS A 172 -3.72 8.96 -6.07
C HIS A 172 -3.07 7.74 -5.41
N ALA A 173 -3.68 6.57 -5.58
CA ALA A 173 -3.07 5.31 -5.13
C ALA A 173 -2.79 4.41 -6.33
N LYS A 174 -2.19 3.26 -6.07
CA LYS A 174 -1.72 2.32 -7.10
C LYS A 174 -2.75 2.13 -8.23
N PRO A 175 -2.33 2.15 -9.46
CA PRO A 175 -0.96 2.08 -9.99
C PRO A 175 -0.20 3.42 -10.07
N ASP A 176 -0.73 4.51 -9.52
CA ASP A 176 0.01 5.78 -9.42
C ASP A 176 1.07 5.69 -8.31
N PRO A 177 2.19 6.42 -8.43
CA PRO A 177 3.35 6.24 -7.58
C PRO A 177 3.24 6.92 -6.21
N ASP A 178 2.19 7.71 -5.96
CA ASP A 178 2.09 8.67 -4.85
C ASP A 178 2.33 8.01 -3.48
N LEU A 179 1.83 6.77 -3.27
CA LEU A 179 2.04 6.04 -2.02
C LEU A 179 3.53 5.74 -1.77
N PHE A 180 4.24 5.27 -2.80
CA PHE A 180 5.66 4.96 -2.67
C PHE A 180 6.53 6.22 -2.65
N LEU A 181 6.14 7.28 -3.36
CA LEU A 181 6.81 8.58 -3.27
C LEU A 181 6.68 9.16 -1.86
N ALA A 182 5.48 9.11 -1.27
CA ALA A 182 5.25 9.58 0.08
C ALA A 182 5.99 8.72 1.12
N ALA A 183 6.03 7.39 0.95
CA ALA A 183 6.76 6.50 1.83
C ALA A 183 8.29 6.71 1.74
N ALA A 184 8.84 6.93 0.56
CA ALA A 184 10.23 7.31 0.38
C ALA A 184 10.55 8.66 1.04
N GLY A 185 9.64 9.65 0.87
CA GLY A 185 9.73 10.95 1.54
C GLY A 185 9.70 10.84 3.07
N LEU A 186 8.88 9.94 3.62
CA LEU A 186 8.82 9.66 5.06
C LEU A 186 10.16 9.13 5.60
N LEU A 187 10.88 8.34 4.80
CA LEU A 187 12.21 7.83 5.13
C LEU A 187 13.36 8.80 4.78
N GLY A 188 13.06 9.93 4.13
CA GLY A 188 14.08 10.88 3.66
C GLY A 188 14.97 10.32 2.55
N VAL A 189 14.44 9.43 1.70
CA VAL A 189 15.19 8.76 0.62
C VAL A 189 14.60 9.07 -0.75
N GLU A 190 15.44 8.99 -1.79
CA GLU A 190 14.97 9.06 -3.15
C GLU A 190 14.41 7.71 -3.61
N PRO A 191 13.22 7.66 -4.24
CA PRO A 191 12.58 6.41 -4.65
C PRO A 191 13.45 5.50 -5.51
N ARG A 192 14.29 6.09 -6.38
CA ARG A 192 15.22 5.32 -7.24
C ARG A 192 16.27 4.49 -6.48
N HIS A 193 16.47 4.79 -5.20
CA HIS A 193 17.37 4.06 -4.31
C HIS A 193 16.61 3.12 -3.38
N ALA A 194 15.32 2.90 -3.60
CA ALA A 194 14.49 2.05 -2.77
C ALA A 194 14.02 0.80 -3.53
N PHE A 195 13.79 -0.27 -2.79
CA PHE A 195 13.01 -1.41 -3.22
C PHE A 195 11.54 -1.20 -2.88
N VAL A 196 10.66 -1.49 -3.83
CA VAL A 196 9.22 -1.61 -3.60
C VAL A 196 8.88 -3.09 -3.62
N VAL A 197 8.33 -3.59 -2.52
CA VAL A 197 7.87 -4.98 -2.41
C VAL A 197 6.35 -5.01 -2.49
N GLY A 198 5.81 -5.80 -3.40
CA GLY A 198 4.37 -5.93 -3.59
C GLY A 198 3.97 -7.26 -4.23
N ASP A 199 2.72 -7.67 -4.05
CA ASP A 199 2.17 -8.94 -4.52
C ASP A 199 1.47 -8.83 -5.88
N SER A 200 1.20 -7.62 -6.35
CA SER A 200 0.36 -7.37 -7.52
C SER A 200 1.10 -6.62 -8.64
N VAL A 201 0.57 -6.73 -9.85
CA VAL A 201 1.04 -5.92 -10.99
C VAL A 201 0.87 -4.41 -10.74
N TRP A 202 -0.06 -4.01 -9.88
CA TRP A 202 -0.32 -2.62 -9.54
C TRP A 202 0.81 -1.99 -8.73
N ASP A 203 1.42 -2.77 -7.83
CA ASP A 203 2.60 -2.37 -7.07
C ASP A 203 3.80 -2.14 -7.97
N LEU A 204 4.03 -3.08 -8.87
CA LEU A 204 5.18 -3.03 -9.77
C LEU A 204 5.04 -1.91 -10.81
N LEU A 205 3.82 -1.62 -11.28
CA LEU A 205 3.56 -0.46 -12.12
C LEU A 205 3.79 0.86 -11.35
N ALA A 206 3.35 0.93 -10.10
CA ALA A 206 3.60 2.09 -9.24
C ALA A 206 5.09 2.24 -8.93
N ALA A 207 5.82 1.15 -8.65
CA ALA A 207 7.27 1.15 -8.47
C ALA A 207 7.99 1.71 -9.70
N ARG A 208 7.65 1.25 -10.89
CA ARG A 208 8.23 1.77 -12.15
C ARG A 208 7.97 3.26 -12.33
N ARG A 209 6.74 3.72 -12.04
CA ARG A 209 6.38 5.15 -12.12
C ARG A 209 7.10 5.99 -11.08
N ALA A 210 7.43 5.42 -9.92
CA ALA A 210 8.26 6.04 -8.88
C ALA A 210 9.76 5.96 -9.21
N ALA A 211 10.16 5.32 -10.30
CA ALA A 211 11.55 4.98 -10.64
C ALA A 211 12.25 4.10 -9.58
N ALA A 212 11.50 3.39 -8.74
CA ALA A 212 12.00 2.44 -7.75
C ALA A 212 12.19 1.04 -8.34
N ILE A 213 12.95 0.20 -7.67
CA ILE A 213 13.18 -1.19 -8.06
C ILE A 213 12.07 -2.06 -7.48
N GLY A 214 11.25 -2.68 -8.35
CA GLY A 214 10.17 -3.57 -7.92
C GLY A 214 10.65 -4.97 -7.54
N ILE A 215 10.15 -5.48 -6.43
CA ILE A 215 10.28 -6.86 -5.97
C ILE A 215 8.87 -7.44 -5.86
N GLY A 216 8.65 -8.59 -6.49
CA GLY A 216 7.37 -9.28 -6.43
C GLY A 216 7.34 -10.36 -5.34
N VAL A 217 6.18 -10.54 -4.69
CA VAL A 217 5.86 -11.73 -3.90
C VAL A 217 4.59 -12.37 -4.46
N MET A 218 4.55 -13.70 -4.56
CA MET A 218 3.43 -14.42 -5.18
C MET A 218 2.26 -14.65 -4.20
N SER A 219 2.40 -14.20 -2.97
CA SER A 219 1.43 -14.41 -1.87
C SER A 219 0.06 -13.79 -2.11
N GLY A 220 -0.07 -12.81 -3.02
CA GLY A 220 -1.34 -12.23 -3.42
C GLY A 220 -2.05 -12.95 -4.58
N GLY A 221 -1.45 -14.03 -5.11
CA GLY A 221 -2.08 -14.86 -6.13
C GLY A 221 -1.76 -14.47 -7.58
N TYR A 222 -0.83 -13.55 -7.83
CA TYR A 222 -0.24 -13.31 -9.15
C TYR A 222 0.90 -14.31 -9.41
N GLY A 223 1.00 -14.78 -10.65
CA GLY A 223 2.08 -15.67 -11.05
C GLY A 223 3.42 -14.95 -11.26
N ARG A 224 4.53 -15.71 -11.13
CA ARG A 224 5.90 -15.19 -11.33
C ARG A 224 6.04 -14.40 -12.64
N GLU A 225 5.63 -14.99 -13.77
CA GLU A 225 5.75 -14.33 -15.07
C GLU A 225 4.94 -13.04 -15.18
N GLU A 226 3.80 -12.95 -14.50
CA GLU A 226 2.98 -11.73 -14.51
C GLU A 226 3.69 -10.61 -13.78
N LEU A 227 4.28 -10.91 -12.61
CA LEU A 227 5.05 -9.96 -11.82
C LEU A 227 6.32 -9.52 -12.55
N GLU A 228 7.05 -10.45 -13.17
CA GLU A 228 8.23 -10.16 -13.99
C GLU A 228 7.89 -9.24 -15.18
N ARG A 229 6.81 -9.54 -15.92
CA ARG A 229 6.33 -8.69 -17.02
C ARG A 229 5.87 -7.30 -16.55
N ALA A 230 5.37 -7.20 -15.32
CA ALA A 230 5.01 -5.91 -14.73
C ALA A 230 6.25 -5.09 -14.30
N GLY A 231 7.42 -5.72 -14.20
CA GLY A 231 8.69 -5.06 -13.94
C GLY A 231 9.37 -5.47 -12.63
N ALA A 232 9.04 -6.63 -12.08
CA ALA A 232 9.76 -7.15 -10.92
C ALA A 232 11.21 -7.50 -11.29
N TYR A 233 12.17 -6.96 -10.53
CA TYR A 233 13.59 -7.33 -10.61
C TYR A 233 13.84 -8.74 -10.07
N ARG A 234 13.11 -9.11 -9.02
CA ARG A 234 13.10 -10.45 -8.40
C ARG A 234 11.68 -10.79 -7.97
N VAL A 235 11.38 -12.07 -7.93
CA VAL A 235 10.09 -12.59 -7.46
C VAL A 235 10.32 -13.72 -6.47
N TYR A 236 9.71 -13.61 -5.30
CA TYR A 236 9.76 -14.57 -4.19
C TYR A 236 8.39 -15.21 -3.99
N ALA A 237 8.34 -16.33 -3.28
CA ALA A 237 7.07 -16.97 -2.95
C ALA A 237 6.23 -16.10 -2.00
N ASP A 238 6.87 -15.63 -0.93
CA ASP A 238 6.28 -14.88 0.16
C ASP A 238 7.38 -14.10 0.94
N PRO A 239 7.05 -13.36 2.02
CA PRO A 239 8.05 -12.69 2.87
C PRO A 239 9.11 -13.62 3.47
N ALA A 240 8.77 -14.88 3.80
CA ALA A 240 9.75 -15.81 4.35
C ALA A 240 10.81 -16.19 3.31
N ASP A 241 10.40 -16.38 2.06
CA ASP A 241 11.30 -16.66 0.95
C ASP A 241 12.18 -15.43 0.62
N LEU A 242 11.62 -14.20 0.67
CA LEU A 242 12.40 -12.98 0.56
C LEU A 242 13.43 -12.87 1.69
N LEU A 243 13.03 -13.14 2.95
CA LEU A 243 13.94 -13.11 4.11
C LEU A 243 15.08 -14.11 3.94
N ALA A 244 14.78 -15.35 3.56
CA ALA A 244 15.79 -16.40 3.36
C ALA A 244 16.81 -16.05 2.28
N ARG A 245 16.40 -15.30 1.26
CA ARG A 245 17.21 -14.89 0.11
C ARG A 245 17.50 -13.39 0.04
N ALA A 246 17.41 -12.70 1.16
CA ALA A 246 17.60 -11.23 1.21
C ALA A 246 19.01 -10.79 0.74
N TYR A 247 19.99 -11.69 0.72
CA TYR A 247 21.29 -11.44 0.12
C TYR A 247 21.25 -11.12 -1.38
N GLU A 248 20.24 -11.62 -2.12
CA GLU A 248 20.04 -11.32 -3.55
C GLU A 248 19.68 -9.84 -3.81
N VAL A 249 19.16 -9.18 -2.79
CA VAL A 249 18.81 -7.75 -2.81
C VAL A 249 19.73 -6.92 -1.91
N GLY A 250 20.94 -7.43 -1.64
CA GLY A 250 22.01 -6.71 -0.97
C GLY A 250 21.97 -6.73 0.56
N VAL A 251 20.99 -7.38 1.19
CA VAL A 251 20.91 -7.50 2.66
C VAL A 251 21.72 -8.71 3.10
N ARG A 252 23.00 -8.48 3.44
CA ARG A 252 23.91 -9.55 3.87
C ARG A 252 23.62 -10.00 5.30
N GLY A 253 23.78 -11.31 5.57
CA GLY A 253 23.62 -11.91 6.90
C GLY A 253 22.13 -12.04 7.34
N LEU A 254 21.19 -11.87 6.45
CA LEU A 254 19.82 -12.38 6.55
C LEU A 254 19.78 -13.70 5.77
N GLY A 255 19.30 -14.73 6.38
CA GLY A 255 19.25 -16.08 5.82
C GLY A 255 20.00 -17.08 6.69
N LEU A 256 19.57 -18.34 6.64
CA LEU A 256 20.25 -19.43 7.31
C LEU A 256 21.72 -19.47 6.87
N PRO A 257 22.66 -19.76 7.79
CA PRO A 257 24.04 -20.00 7.38
C PRO A 257 24.04 -21.14 6.34
N VAL A 258 24.66 -20.85 5.19
CA VAL A 258 24.98 -21.87 4.18
C VAL A 258 26.03 -22.81 4.73
#